data_3614c694745ec96e7e23d6a37cbf712b
#
_entry.id   3614c694745ec96e7e23d6a37cbf712b
#
_cell.length_a   1.000
_cell.length_b   1.000
_cell.length_c   1.000
_cell.angle_alpha   90.00
_cell.angle_beta   90.00
_cell.angle_gamma   90.00
#
_symmetry.space_group_name_H-M   'P 1'
#
loop_
_entity.id
_entity.type
_entity.pdbx_description
1 polymer ?
#
loop_
_entity_poly.entity_id
_entity_poly.type
_entity_poly.pdbx_seq_one_letter_code
_entity_poly.pdbx_strand_id
1 'polypeptide(L)'
;WPGGEVGQFAASAGPVMASSNDFCITIKGKGGHAAMPHNALDPVPVACQMVLAFQTIISRNTRPIDAGVVSVTMVHAGEANNVIPDSVALRGTVRTFTVEVLDRIEQRMRQIAEHTCAAFEATCEFEFVRNYPPTINSAKEAELARRLMASIVGEDQVLVQEPTMGAE
;
A
#
# COMPACT_ATOMS: atom_id res chain seq x y z
N TRP A 1 -5.41 22.64 -0.33
CA TRP A 1 -5.83 21.24 -0.18
C TRP A 1 -6.89 20.91 -1.25
N PRO A 2 -6.80 19.79 -1.95
CA PRO A 2 -7.82 19.41 -2.94
C PRO A 2 -9.20 19.27 -2.29
N GLY A 3 -10.21 19.99 -2.78
CA GLY A 3 -11.59 19.95 -2.29
C GLY A 3 -11.99 21.05 -1.30
N GLY A 4 -11.06 21.90 -0.86
CA GLY A 4 -11.36 23.10 -0.06
C GLY A 4 -11.39 24.35 -0.91
N GLU A 5 -12.26 25.29 -0.58
CA GLU A 5 -12.26 26.63 -1.19
C GLU A 5 -11.18 27.53 -0.56
N VAL A 6 -10.74 28.54 -1.31
CA VAL A 6 -9.78 29.52 -0.78
C VAL A 6 -10.38 30.26 0.41
N GLY A 7 -9.67 30.27 1.53
CA GLY A 7 -10.13 30.86 2.78
C GLY A 7 -10.75 29.86 3.77
N GLN A 8 -10.96 28.61 3.37
CA GLN A 8 -11.38 27.54 4.28
C GLN A 8 -10.18 26.91 4.98
N PHE A 9 -10.39 26.50 6.22
CA PHE A 9 -9.42 25.80 7.05
C PHE A 9 -10.01 24.52 7.61
N ALA A 10 -9.15 23.58 7.98
CA ALA A 10 -9.54 22.39 8.70
C ALA A 10 -8.47 21.98 9.73
N ALA A 11 -8.92 21.56 10.91
CA ALA A 11 -8.07 20.96 11.92
C ALA A 11 -8.87 19.91 12.67
N SER A 12 -8.46 18.65 12.56
CA SER A 12 -9.10 17.51 13.22
C SER A 12 -8.12 16.82 14.15
N ALA A 13 -8.61 16.34 15.28
CA ALA A 13 -7.84 15.48 16.20
C ALA A 13 -7.70 14.07 15.65
N GLY A 14 -6.65 13.37 16.03
CA GLY A 14 -6.38 12.01 15.59
C GLY A 14 -5.68 11.94 14.24
N PRO A 15 -5.73 10.79 13.54
CA PRO A 15 -5.09 10.61 12.25
C PRO A 15 -5.76 11.51 11.19
N VAL A 16 -4.98 12.27 10.45
CA VAL A 16 -5.45 13.15 9.36
C VAL A 16 -4.89 12.75 8.01
N MET A 17 -3.66 12.22 7.97
CA MET A 17 -3.01 11.71 6.76
C MET A 17 -2.37 10.36 7.03
N ALA A 18 -2.43 9.46 6.05
CA ALA A 18 -1.91 8.10 6.18
C ALA A 18 -0.38 8.05 6.19
N SER A 19 0.17 6.94 6.67
CA SER A 19 1.58 6.58 6.51
C SER A 19 1.95 6.39 5.04
N SER A 20 3.23 6.56 4.71
CA SER A 20 3.78 6.21 3.40
C SER A 20 4.71 5.01 3.52
N ASN A 21 4.42 3.96 2.76
CA ASN A 21 5.26 2.78 2.72
C ASN A 21 5.27 2.23 1.29
N ASP A 22 6.40 1.67 0.89
CA ASP A 22 6.59 1.09 -0.43
C ASP A 22 7.05 -0.37 -0.29
N PHE A 23 6.80 -1.16 -1.31
CA PHE A 23 7.32 -2.53 -1.39
C PHE A 23 7.85 -2.84 -2.78
N CYS A 24 8.84 -3.75 -2.81
CA CYS A 24 9.35 -4.37 -4.01
C CYS A 24 9.45 -5.89 -3.78
N ILE A 25 8.91 -6.66 -4.70
CA ILE A 25 8.97 -8.12 -4.65
C ILE A 25 9.54 -8.60 -5.97
N THR A 26 10.68 -9.27 -5.93
CA THR A 26 11.28 -9.92 -7.08
C THR A 26 11.05 -11.42 -7.01
N ILE A 27 10.14 -11.92 -7.85
CA ILE A 27 9.85 -13.34 -7.98
C ILE A 27 10.89 -13.94 -8.91
N LYS A 28 11.58 -14.98 -8.47
CA LYS A 28 12.61 -15.69 -9.23
C LYS A 28 12.07 -17.03 -9.72
N GLY A 29 12.10 -17.20 -11.02
CA GLY A 29 11.78 -18.43 -11.72
C GLY A 29 13.00 -18.97 -12.47
N LYS A 30 12.73 -19.59 -13.61
CA LYS A 30 13.72 -20.05 -14.57
C LYS A 30 13.16 -19.84 -15.97
N GLY A 31 13.79 -18.96 -16.72
CA GLY A 31 13.41 -18.62 -18.09
C GLY A 31 13.57 -19.78 -19.06
N GLY A 32 12.91 -19.65 -20.21
CA GLY A 32 12.98 -20.68 -21.22
C GLY A 32 12.16 -20.33 -22.48
N HIS A 33 12.17 -21.25 -23.43
CA HIS A 33 11.37 -21.09 -24.65
C HIS A 33 9.89 -21.26 -24.34
N ALA A 34 9.03 -20.29 -24.71
CA ALA A 34 7.61 -20.30 -24.36
C ALA A 34 6.83 -21.52 -24.90
N ALA A 35 7.29 -22.14 -26.01
CA ALA A 35 6.70 -23.37 -26.52
C ALA A 35 7.14 -24.64 -25.76
N MET A 36 8.07 -24.53 -24.82
CA MET A 36 8.60 -25.64 -24.00
C MET A 36 8.53 -25.31 -22.49
N PRO A 37 7.34 -24.94 -21.97
CA PRO A 37 7.20 -24.45 -20.59
C PRO A 37 7.61 -25.49 -19.53
N HIS A 38 7.57 -26.78 -19.86
CA HIS A 38 8.00 -27.87 -18.97
C HIS A 38 9.50 -27.88 -18.65
N ASN A 39 10.33 -27.12 -19.39
CA ASN A 39 11.75 -26.93 -19.14
C ASN A 39 12.08 -25.64 -18.35
N ALA A 40 11.06 -24.83 -18.07
CA ALA A 40 11.16 -23.55 -17.40
C ALA A 40 10.42 -23.58 -16.07
N LEU A 41 10.54 -22.50 -15.29
CA LEU A 41 9.72 -22.19 -14.14
C LEU A 41 9.20 -20.78 -14.34
N ASP A 42 7.94 -20.68 -14.80
CA ASP A 42 7.37 -19.40 -15.22
C ASP A 42 6.94 -18.54 -14.02
N PRO A 43 7.62 -17.39 -13.76
CA PRO A 43 7.26 -16.52 -12.64
C PRO A 43 6.02 -15.65 -12.91
N VAL A 44 5.55 -15.54 -14.16
CA VAL A 44 4.42 -14.67 -14.52
C VAL A 44 3.10 -15.15 -13.89
N PRO A 45 2.69 -16.43 -14.00
CA PRO A 45 1.51 -16.92 -13.29
C PRO A 45 1.58 -16.76 -11.77
N VAL A 46 2.78 -16.94 -11.19
CA VAL A 46 3.03 -16.73 -9.76
C VAL A 46 2.75 -15.28 -9.36
N ALA A 47 3.27 -14.33 -10.13
CA ALA A 47 3.04 -12.90 -9.92
C ALA A 47 1.55 -12.54 -10.00
N CYS A 48 0.83 -13.06 -11.01
CA CYS A 48 -0.61 -12.82 -11.16
C CYS A 48 -1.40 -13.33 -9.94
N GLN A 49 -1.10 -14.54 -9.45
CA GLN A 49 -1.73 -15.10 -8.27
C GLN A 49 -1.41 -14.29 -7.00
N MET A 50 -0.17 -13.84 -6.85
CA MET A 50 0.25 -13.01 -5.72
C MET A 50 -0.48 -11.68 -5.69
N VAL A 51 -0.64 -10.99 -6.84
CA VAL A 51 -1.40 -9.74 -6.95
C VAL A 51 -2.85 -9.93 -6.51
N LEU A 52 -3.50 -11.01 -6.94
CA LEU A 52 -4.87 -11.34 -6.54
C LEU A 52 -4.95 -11.67 -5.04
N ALA A 53 -4.00 -12.46 -4.52
CA ALA A 53 -3.97 -12.84 -3.11
C ALA A 53 -3.77 -11.64 -2.18
N PHE A 54 -2.99 -10.63 -2.58
CA PHE A 54 -2.80 -9.40 -1.79
C PHE A 54 -4.11 -8.64 -1.56
N GLN A 55 -5.09 -8.71 -2.48
CA GLN A 55 -6.38 -8.08 -2.29
C GLN A 55 -7.13 -8.63 -1.07
N THR A 56 -6.84 -9.88 -0.68
CA THR A 56 -7.46 -10.51 0.49
C THR A 56 -6.97 -9.94 1.81
N ILE A 57 -5.82 -9.29 1.85
CA ILE A 57 -5.26 -8.70 3.07
C ILE A 57 -6.23 -7.66 3.64
N ILE A 58 -6.70 -6.73 2.81
CA ILE A 58 -7.65 -5.71 3.25
C ILE A 58 -9.05 -6.31 3.36
N SER A 59 -9.50 -7.07 2.35
CA SER A 59 -10.88 -7.53 2.30
C SER A 59 -11.21 -8.68 3.25
N ARG A 60 -10.21 -9.44 3.76
CA ARG A 60 -10.42 -10.64 4.60
C ARG A 60 -9.57 -10.72 5.86
N ASN A 61 -8.45 -10.00 5.95
CA ASN A 61 -7.53 -10.09 7.09
C ASN A 61 -7.48 -8.79 7.92
N THR A 62 -8.05 -7.70 7.43
CA THR A 62 -8.16 -6.42 8.15
C THR A 62 -9.55 -6.29 8.76
N ARG A 63 -9.65 -5.75 9.98
CA ARG A 63 -10.96 -5.51 10.61
C ARG A 63 -11.74 -4.50 9.78
N PRO A 64 -13.07 -4.66 9.62
CA PRO A 64 -13.88 -3.75 8.79
C PRO A 64 -13.85 -2.26 9.20
N ILE A 65 -13.49 -1.98 10.46
CA ILE A 65 -13.35 -0.62 11.01
C ILE A 65 -11.93 -0.06 10.87
N ASP A 66 -10.96 -0.90 10.49
CA ASP A 66 -9.57 -0.49 10.28
C ASP A 66 -9.39 -0.11 8.80
N ALA A 67 -8.80 1.04 8.54
CA ALA A 67 -8.53 1.48 7.18
C ALA A 67 -7.10 1.15 6.76
N GLY A 68 -6.96 0.66 5.53
CA GLY A 68 -5.67 0.38 4.91
C GLY A 68 -5.80 0.25 3.40
N VAL A 69 -4.71 0.57 2.70
CA VAL A 69 -4.60 0.42 1.24
C VAL A 69 -3.36 -0.40 0.93
N VAL A 70 -3.51 -1.39 0.05
CA VAL A 70 -2.43 -2.14 -0.56
C VAL A 70 -2.63 -2.07 -2.07
N SER A 71 -1.75 -1.37 -2.77
CA SER A 71 -1.84 -1.21 -4.22
C SER A 71 -0.56 -1.72 -4.89
N VAL A 72 -0.69 -2.74 -5.75
CA VAL A 72 0.36 -3.10 -6.69
C VAL A 72 0.21 -2.18 -7.89
N THR A 73 1.20 -1.33 -8.12
CA THR A 73 1.14 -0.29 -9.14
C THR A 73 2.07 -0.53 -10.33
N MET A 74 3.03 -1.45 -10.17
CA MET A 74 3.98 -1.80 -11.21
C MET A 74 4.15 -3.31 -11.27
N VAL A 75 4.08 -3.84 -12.50
CA VAL A 75 4.37 -5.25 -12.82
C VAL A 75 5.30 -5.25 -14.02
N HIS A 76 6.52 -5.74 -13.83
CA HIS A 76 7.52 -5.82 -14.87
C HIS A 76 7.94 -7.27 -15.12
N ALA A 77 7.71 -7.77 -16.32
CA ALA A 77 8.01 -9.13 -16.72
C ALA A 77 8.25 -9.23 -18.22
N GLY A 78 9.31 -9.93 -18.60
CA GLY A 78 9.60 -10.33 -19.98
C GLY A 78 9.91 -9.17 -20.92
N GLU A 79 10.58 -9.52 -22.04
CA GLU A 79 10.97 -8.58 -23.10
C GLU A 79 10.61 -9.11 -24.50
N ALA A 80 10.31 -10.41 -24.62
CA ALA A 80 10.01 -11.07 -25.88
C ALA A 80 8.81 -12.01 -25.74
N ASN A 81 7.97 -12.07 -26.77
CA ASN A 81 6.71 -12.82 -26.78
C ASN A 81 6.88 -14.35 -26.80
N ASN A 82 8.07 -14.84 -27.12
CA ASN A 82 8.40 -16.27 -27.21
C ASN A 82 9.36 -16.75 -26.12
N VAL A 83 9.64 -15.92 -25.10
CA VAL A 83 10.57 -16.23 -24.01
C VAL A 83 9.87 -16.07 -22.66
N ILE A 84 9.88 -17.13 -21.84
CA ILE A 84 9.51 -17.08 -20.42
C ILE A 84 10.65 -16.35 -19.68
N PRO A 85 10.36 -15.29 -18.90
CA PRO A 85 11.40 -14.54 -18.19
C PRO A 85 11.97 -15.31 -17.00
N ASP A 86 13.18 -14.94 -16.57
CA ASP A 86 13.80 -15.48 -15.34
C ASP A 86 13.18 -14.90 -14.06
N SER A 87 12.57 -13.73 -14.14
CA SER A 87 11.99 -13.05 -12.97
C SER A 87 10.85 -12.11 -13.32
N VAL A 88 10.05 -11.78 -12.30
CA VAL A 88 9.03 -10.74 -12.33
C VAL A 88 9.22 -9.82 -11.14
N ALA A 89 9.19 -8.51 -11.37
CA ALA A 89 9.20 -7.51 -10.32
C ALA A 89 7.79 -6.92 -10.12
N LEU A 90 7.28 -6.98 -8.88
CA LEU A 90 6.08 -6.29 -8.43
C LEU A 90 6.48 -5.15 -7.53
N ARG A 91 5.92 -3.95 -7.74
CA ARG A 91 6.11 -2.81 -6.84
C ARG A 91 4.78 -2.15 -6.54
N GLY A 92 4.72 -1.47 -5.39
CA GLY A 92 3.52 -0.77 -5.02
C GLY A 92 3.66 -0.04 -3.70
N THR A 93 2.52 0.39 -3.17
CA THR A 93 2.46 1.21 -1.96
C THR A 93 1.46 0.66 -0.96
N VAL A 94 1.74 0.92 0.32
CA VAL A 94 0.85 0.63 1.46
C VAL A 94 0.59 1.91 2.22
N ARG A 95 -0.68 2.16 2.58
CA ARG A 95 -1.12 3.31 3.38
C ARG A 95 -1.95 2.82 4.56
N THR A 96 -1.69 3.34 5.75
CA THR A 96 -2.45 3.03 6.97
C THR A 96 -2.48 4.23 7.91
N PHE A 97 -3.43 4.23 8.85
CA PHE A 97 -3.49 5.23 9.92
C PHE A 97 -2.90 4.76 11.25
N THR A 98 -2.58 3.45 11.37
CA THR A 98 -2.01 2.89 12.61
C THR A 98 -0.87 1.93 12.30
N VAL A 99 0.07 1.82 13.25
CA VAL A 99 1.23 0.93 13.13
C VAL A 99 0.79 -0.54 13.19
N GLU A 100 -0.22 -0.86 13.99
CA GLU A 100 -0.73 -2.23 14.16
C GLU A 100 -1.33 -2.79 12.86
N VAL A 101 -2.02 -1.94 12.09
CA VAL A 101 -2.54 -2.32 10.77
C VAL A 101 -1.40 -2.48 9.78
N LEU A 102 -0.40 -1.59 9.83
CA LEU A 102 0.78 -1.67 8.98
C LEU A 102 1.57 -2.96 9.22
N ASP A 103 1.84 -3.29 10.49
CA ASP A 103 2.57 -4.51 10.88
C ASP A 103 1.86 -5.77 10.35
N ARG A 104 0.54 -5.80 10.50
CA ARG A 104 -0.29 -6.90 9.99
C ARG A 104 -0.21 -7.03 8.46
N ILE A 105 -0.32 -5.91 7.75
CA ILE A 105 -0.24 -5.89 6.28
C ILE A 105 1.13 -6.39 5.81
N GLU A 106 2.21 -5.84 6.34
CA GLU A 106 3.57 -6.26 5.97
C GLU A 106 3.79 -7.75 6.24
N GLN A 107 3.40 -8.23 7.42
CA GLN A 107 3.51 -9.66 7.76
C GLN A 107 2.72 -10.54 6.79
N ARG A 108 1.47 -10.17 6.47
CA ARG A 108 0.63 -10.94 5.55
C ARG A 108 1.15 -10.90 4.12
N MET A 109 1.65 -9.75 3.66
CA MET A 109 2.27 -9.65 2.34
C MET A 109 3.47 -10.59 2.22
N ARG A 110 4.36 -10.60 3.21
CA ARG A 110 5.52 -11.50 3.25
C ARG A 110 5.09 -12.97 3.21
N GLN A 111 4.15 -13.37 4.07
CA GLN A 111 3.63 -14.74 4.11
C GLN A 111 3.01 -15.15 2.76
N ILE A 112 2.18 -14.31 2.17
CA ILE A 112 1.56 -14.58 0.86
C ILE A 112 2.64 -14.71 -0.22
N ALA A 113 3.63 -13.82 -0.24
CA ALA A 113 4.70 -13.85 -1.23
C ALA A 113 5.50 -15.15 -1.14
N GLU A 114 5.98 -15.51 0.04
CA GLU A 114 6.78 -16.70 0.28
C GLU A 114 6.00 -18.00 -0.04
N HIS A 115 4.76 -18.13 0.45
CA HIS A 115 3.97 -19.34 0.26
C HIS A 115 3.41 -19.47 -1.17
N THR A 116 3.08 -18.34 -1.83
CA THR A 116 2.69 -18.39 -3.24
C THR A 116 3.86 -18.84 -4.10
N CYS A 117 5.05 -18.31 -3.88
CA CYS A 117 6.25 -18.75 -4.59
C CYS A 117 6.53 -20.25 -4.33
N ALA A 118 6.49 -20.68 -3.07
CA ALA A 118 6.75 -22.08 -2.71
C ALA A 118 5.76 -23.06 -3.36
N ALA A 119 4.49 -22.67 -3.51
CA ALA A 119 3.47 -23.48 -4.19
C ALA A 119 3.77 -23.73 -5.68
N PHE A 120 4.61 -22.92 -6.29
CA PHE A 120 5.04 -23.02 -7.70
C PHE A 120 6.53 -23.33 -7.85
N GLU A 121 7.20 -23.80 -6.81
CA GLU A 121 8.65 -24.07 -6.80
C GLU A 121 9.54 -22.84 -7.09
N ALA A 122 8.96 -21.65 -7.05
CA ALA A 122 9.64 -20.38 -7.20
C ALA A 122 10.14 -19.85 -5.86
N THR A 123 10.96 -18.81 -5.90
CA THR A 123 11.39 -18.04 -4.72
C THR A 123 11.14 -16.55 -4.93
N CYS A 124 11.17 -15.77 -3.85
CA CYS A 124 11.12 -14.32 -3.99
C CYS A 124 12.05 -13.60 -3.01
N GLU A 125 12.46 -12.40 -3.41
CA GLU A 125 13.02 -11.39 -2.54
C GLU A 125 11.90 -10.40 -2.21
N PHE A 126 11.69 -10.13 -0.92
CA PHE A 126 10.65 -9.24 -0.43
C PHE A 126 11.28 -8.08 0.34
N GLU A 127 11.13 -6.88 -0.20
CA GLU A 127 11.55 -5.63 0.42
C GLU A 127 10.33 -4.81 0.78
N PHE A 128 10.34 -4.22 1.99
CA PHE A 128 9.30 -3.32 2.48
C PHE A 128 9.96 -2.13 3.14
N VAL A 129 9.66 -0.92 2.66
CA VAL A 129 10.25 0.32 3.13
C VAL A 129 9.17 1.17 3.80
N ARG A 130 9.35 1.46 5.09
CA ARG A 130 8.49 2.36 5.86
C ARG A 130 9.08 3.77 5.75
N ASN A 131 8.50 4.62 4.90
CA ASN A 131 9.03 5.95 4.62
C ASN A 131 8.75 6.91 5.79
N TYR A 132 7.48 7.07 6.18
CA TYR A 132 7.09 7.88 7.32
C TYR A 132 5.74 7.45 7.92
N PRO A 133 5.53 7.73 9.23
CA PRO A 133 4.29 7.36 9.92
C PRO A 133 3.10 8.23 9.49
N PRO A 134 1.88 7.87 9.91
CA PRO A 134 0.71 8.73 9.72
C PRO A 134 0.85 10.05 10.48
N THR A 135 0.28 11.12 9.94
CA THR A 135 0.15 12.39 10.65
C THR A 135 -1.01 12.29 11.64
N ILE A 136 -0.70 12.37 12.92
CA ILE A 136 -1.67 12.26 14.02
C ILE A 136 -1.65 13.55 14.84
N ASN A 137 -2.74 14.30 14.81
CA ASN A 137 -2.88 15.52 15.60
C ASN A 137 -3.33 15.19 17.02
N SER A 138 -2.70 15.81 18.01
CA SER A 138 -3.20 15.74 19.37
C SER A 138 -4.50 16.54 19.53
N ALA A 139 -5.39 16.09 20.40
CA ALA A 139 -6.70 16.72 20.57
C ALA A 139 -6.59 18.17 21.09
N LYS A 140 -5.65 18.44 21.98
CA LYS A 140 -5.47 19.77 22.59
C LYS A 140 -5.01 20.81 21.57
N GLU A 141 -4.00 20.46 20.77
CA GLU A 141 -3.44 21.36 19.76
C GLU A 141 -4.38 21.53 18.57
N ALA A 142 -5.10 20.48 18.17
CA ALA A 142 -6.13 20.57 17.14
C ALA A 142 -7.27 21.51 17.54
N GLU A 143 -7.73 21.42 18.80
CA GLU A 143 -8.78 22.33 19.31
C GLU A 143 -8.28 23.79 19.43
N LEU A 144 -7.03 24.00 19.85
CA LEU A 144 -6.44 25.34 19.86
C LEU A 144 -6.35 25.91 18.44
N ALA A 145 -5.85 25.12 17.48
CA ALA A 145 -5.77 25.52 16.08
C ALA A 145 -7.15 25.87 15.51
N ARG A 146 -8.16 25.05 15.79
CA ARG A 146 -9.54 25.30 15.35
C ARG A 146 -10.08 26.64 15.86
N ARG A 147 -9.91 26.93 17.15
CA ARG A 147 -10.36 28.20 17.75
C ARG A 147 -9.62 29.41 17.14
N LEU A 148 -8.31 29.30 16.92
CA LEU A 148 -7.53 30.39 16.29
C LEU A 148 -7.97 30.63 14.84
N MET A 149 -8.16 29.57 14.05
CA MET A 149 -8.67 29.65 12.68
C MET A 149 -10.06 30.31 12.66
N ALA A 150 -10.97 29.88 13.53
CA ALA A 150 -12.31 30.46 13.63
C ALA A 150 -12.30 31.95 14.00
N SER A 151 -11.34 32.37 14.82
CA SER A 151 -11.22 33.82 15.17
C SER A 151 -10.75 34.69 13.99
N ILE A 152 -10.14 34.09 12.95
CA ILE A 152 -9.63 34.79 11.77
C ILE A 152 -10.68 34.80 10.64
N VAL A 153 -11.30 33.65 10.35
CA VAL A 153 -12.14 33.46 9.17
C VAL A 153 -13.64 33.21 9.48
N GLY A 154 -14.00 33.07 10.76
CA GLY A 154 -15.35 32.67 11.20
C GLY A 154 -15.48 31.14 11.36
N GLU A 155 -16.42 30.73 12.22
CA GLU A 155 -16.60 29.29 12.55
C GLU A 155 -17.07 28.46 11.35
N ASP A 156 -17.90 29.04 10.50
CA ASP A 156 -18.45 28.43 9.28
C ASP A 156 -17.38 28.18 8.19
N GLN A 157 -16.21 28.81 8.28
CA GLN A 157 -15.08 28.57 7.39
C GLN A 157 -14.06 27.54 7.95
N VAL A 158 -14.28 27.02 9.14
CA VAL A 158 -13.44 25.97 9.74
C VAL A 158 -14.16 24.63 9.63
N LEU A 159 -13.75 23.85 8.63
CA LEU A 159 -14.40 22.59 8.27
C LEU A 159 -13.97 21.43 9.19
N VAL A 160 -14.82 20.44 9.30
CA VAL A 160 -14.43 19.10 9.78
C VAL A 160 -13.97 18.30 8.56
N GLN A 161 -12.72 17.91 8.55
CA GLN A 161 -12.15 17.12 7.46
C GLN A 161 -12.01 15.66 7.88
N GLU A 162 -12.48 14.75 7.03
CA GLU A 162 -12.22 13.32 7.18
C GLU A 162 -10.75 13.00 6.91
N PRO A 163 -10.20 11.97 7.58
CA PRO A 163 -8.85 11.48 7.29
C PRO A 163 -8.70 11.07 5.82
N THR A 164 -7.52 11.33 5.25
CA THR A 164 -7.21 10.97 3.85
C THR A 164 -6.11 9.93 3.77
N MET A 165 -6.18 9.04 2.76
CA MET A 165 -5.09 8.12 2.43
C MET A 165 -3.92 8.80 1.71
N GLY A 166 -4.00 10.09 1.41
CA GLY A 166 -2.85 10.92 1.08
C GLY A 166 -1.84 10.88 2.23
N ALA A 167 -0.56 11.07 1.91
CA ALA A 167 0.54 10.98 2.86
C ALA A 167 1.51 12.15 2.64
N GLU A 168 1.88 12.83 3.72
CA GLU A 168 2.91 13.90 3.79
C GLU A 168 3.65 13.82 5.11
#